data_79f3da1b9d40a0cbafec6d35c2d1b2bd
#
_entry.id   79f3da1b9d40a0cbafec6d35c2d1b2bd
#
_cell.length_a   1.000
_cell.length_b   1.000
_cell.length_c   1.000
_cell.angle_alpha   90.00
_cell.angle_beta   90.00
_cell.angle_gamma   90.00
#
_symmetry.space_group_name_H-M   'P 1'
#
loop_
_entity.id
_entity.type
_entity.pdbx_description
1 polymer ?
#
loop_
_entity_poly.entity_id
_entity_poly.type
_entity_poly.pdbx_seq_one_letter_code
_entity_poly.pdbx_strand_id
1 'polypeptide(L)'
;MDNVKETIRKHLKTLLAFIQKRGILLGILGMLGVGYGLAASWRPQDQLNPDQQVTFRKEEAYLQAFLAKSDRPEVGVHLEELLEFKIGDGTGGPSTKGTTPETLVKKLGGAKQARLESKARTQLLRLSYRTTQDGRDRYQFEFTHMKDGYYLTAIQGYQPTSKQNIESKQLKKAALTSLASGKEKTGMKLEDILQKVGLPQSLLLNRKDGKTVLVLTYRAQEGLVFLTLQAQKDAHYHLVKVE
;
A
#
# COMPACT_ATOMS: atom_id res chain seq x y z
N MET A 1 13.98 -39.72 24.39
CA MET A 1 13.38 -38.85 23.36
C MET A 1 12.03 -38.23 23.78
N ASP A 2 11.34 -38.80 24.74
CA ASP A 2 9.99 -38.34 25.15
C ASP A 2 9.98 -37.05 26.01
N ASN A 3 11.01 -36.87 26.85
CA ASN A 3 11.13 -35.65 27.72
C ASN A 3 11.28 -34.35 26.92
N VAL A 4 11.89 -34.38 25.73
CA VAL A 4 12.07 -33.18 24.90
C VAL A 4 10.74 -32.78 24.24
N LYS A 5 9.95 -33.76 23.82
CA LYS A 5 8.62 -33.52 23.22
C LYS A 5 7.63 -32.93 24.23
N GLU A 6 7.70 -33.37 25.48
CA GLU A 6 6.84 -32.85 26.53
C GLU A 6 7.20 -31.42 26.95
N THR A 7 8.49 -31.10 26.99
CA THR A 7 8.98 -29.75 27.25
C THR A 7 8.59 -28.77 26.16
N ILE A 8 8.70 -29.17 24.88
CA ILE A 8 8.28 -28.34 23.74
C ILE A 8 6.76 -28.10 23.76
N ARG A 9 5.97 -29.14 24.09
CA ARG A 9 4.51 -29.05 24.19
C ARG A 9 4.04 -28.10 25.30
N LYS A 10 4.77 -28.07 26.43
CA LYS A 10 4.51 -27.19 27.57
C LYS A 10 4.83 -25.74 27.21
N HIS A 11 5.93 -25.48 26.53
CA HIS A 11 6.31 -24.14 26.07
C HIS A 11 5.36 -23.58 24.99
N LEU A 12 4.91 -24.43 24.08
CA LEU A 12 3.92 -24.04 23.07
C LEU A 12 2.55 -23.66 23.68
N LYS A 13 2.10 -24.41 24.70
CA LYS A 13 0.87 -24.06 25.43
C LYS A 13 0.97 -22.75 26.19
N THR A 14 2.12 -22.47 26.81
CA THR A 14 2.37 -21.22 27.53
C THR A 14 2.45 -20.02 26.57
N LEU A 15 3.07 -20.21 25.39
CA LEU A 15 3.15 -19.19 24.35
C LEU A 15 1.77 -18.86 23.75
N LEU A 16 0.96 -19.88 23.49
CA LEU A 16 -0.42 -19.72 22.98
C LEU A 16 -1.32 -19.00 24.00
N ALA A 17 -1.21 -19.33 25.27
CA ALA A 17 -1.95 -18.65 26.34
C ALA A 17 -1.53 -17.17 26.50
N PHE A 18 -0.25 -16.86 26.30
CA PHE A 18 0.28 -15.49 26.35
C PHE A 18 -0.22 -14.65 25.15
N ILE A 19 -0.29 -15.26 23.97
CA ILE A 19 -0.79 -14.63 22.74
C ILE A 19 -2.30 -14.35 22.84
N GLN A 20 -3.10 -15.28 23.37
CA GLN A 20 -4.54 -15.09 23.56
C GLN A 20 -4.87 -13.97 24.55
N LYS A 21 -4.07 -13.81 25.61
CA LYS A 21 -4.31 -12.79 26.67
C LYS A 21 -4.03 -11.35 26.23
N ARG A 22 -3.29 -11.12 25.14
CA ARG A 22 -2.85 -9.78 24.70
C ARG A 22 -3.39 -9.30 23.34
N GLY A 23 -4.30 -10.03 22.72
CA GLY A 23 -4.91 -9.58 21.45
C GLY A 23 -3.95 -9.47 20.24
N ILE A 24 -2.77 -10.12 20.30
CA ILE A 24 -1.70 -10.02 19.30
C ILE A 24 -1.87 -11.06 18.16
N LEU A 25 -2.93 -11.86 18.20
CA LEU A 25 -3.14 -12.98 17.26
C LEU A 25 -3.29 -12.54 15.79
N LEU A 26 -3.75 -11.31 15.53
CA LEU A 26 -3.94 -10.80 14.16
C LEU A 26 -2.64 -10.36 13.48
N GLY A 27 -1.61 -9.98 14.24
CA GLY A 27 -0.32 -9.57 13.68
C GLY A 27 0.57 -10.74 13.26
N ILE A 28 0.55 -11.84 14.02
CA ILE A 28 1.41 -13.01 13.77
C ILE A 28 0.86 -13.89 12.63
N LEU A 29 -0.45 -14.01 12.50
CA LEU A 29 -1.07 -14.69 11.34
C LEU A 29 -0.80 -13.97 10.02
N GLY A 30 -0.69 -12.64 10.04
CA GLY A 30 -0.25 -11.86 8.88
C GLY A 30 1.21 -12.14 8.48
N MET A 31 2.11 -12.28 9.46
CA MET A 31 3.53 -12.56 9.18
C MET A 31 3.79 -14.02 8.75
N LEU A 32 3.07 -14.98 9.30
CA LEU A 32 3.18 -16.38 8.87
C LEU A 32 2.57 -16.60 7.47
N GLY A 33 1.50 -15.90 7.12
CA GLY A 33 0.92 -15.92 5.78
C GLY A 33 1.87 -15.37 4.70
N VAL A 34 2.64 -14.34 5.02
CA VAL A 34 3.67 -13.77 4.13
C VAL A 34 4.88 -14.72 3.99
N GLY A 35 5.29 -15.38 5.08
CA GLY A 35 6.40 -16.36 5.06
C GLY A 35 6.07 -17.61 4.24
N TYR A 36 4.87 -18.14 4.33
CA TYR A 36 4.43 -19.29 3.53
C TYR A 36 4.20 -18.94 2.05
N GLY A 37 3.73 -17.73 1.75
CA GLY A 37 3.59 -17.27 0.37
C GLY A 37 4.93 -17.12 -0.35
N LEU A 38 5.97 -16.66 0.34
CA LEU A 38 7.32 -16.53 -0.23
C LEU A 38 8.02 -17.89 -0.40
N ALA A 39 7.82 -18.84 0.51
CA ALA A 39 8.38 -20.19 0.39
C ALA A 39 7.69 -21.02 -0.70
N ALA A 40 6.39 -20.80 -0.94
CA ALA A 40 5.66 -21.50 -2.00
C ALA A 40 5.98 -20.98 -3.42
N SER A 41 6.50 -19.74 -3.55
CA SER A 41 6.88 -19.16 -4.84
C SER A 41 8.35 -19.40 -5.23
N TRP A 42 9.18 -19.89 -4.31
CA TRP A 42 10.60 -20.19 -4.58
C TRP A 42 10.76 -21.68 -4.92
N ARG A 43 10.24 -22.12 -6.06
CA ARG A 43 10.62 -23.42 -6.66
C ARG A 43 11.80 -23.16 -7.58
N PRO A 44 12.93 -23.90 -7.42
CA PRO A 44 13.99 -23.88 -8.40
C PRO A 44 13.39 -24.17 -9.78
N GLN A 45 13.80 -23.42 -10.79
CA GLN A 45 13.28 -23.55 -12.17
C GLN A 45 13.35 -25.00 -12.69
N ASP A 46 14.35 -25.74 -12.23
CA ASP A 46 14.62 -27.14 -12.62
C ASP A 46 13.56 -28.14 -12.11
N GLN A 47 12.68 -27.73 -11.17
CA GLN A 47 11.59 -28.56 -10.64
C GLN A 47 10.22 -28.29 -11.30
N LEU A 48 10.16 -27.33 -12.21
CA LEU A 48 8.94 -27.02 -12.95
C LEU A 48 8.82 -27.94 -14.17
N ASN A 49 7.60 -28.37 -14.46
CA ASN A 49 7.35 -29.04 -15.75
C ASN A 49 7.47 -28.04 -16.92
N PRO A 50 7.59 -28.51 -18.19
CA PRO A 50 7.81 -27.63 -19.34
C PRO A 50 6.78 -26.50 -19.47
N ASP A 51 5.50 -26.78 -19.24
CA ASP A 51 4.42 -25.79 -19.35
C ASP A 51 4.51 -24.74 -18.23
N GLN A 52 4.86 -25.16 -17.01
CA GLN A 52 5.11 -24.26 -15.89
C GLN A 52 6.35 -23.38 -16.13
N GLN A 53 7.41 -23.93 -16.74
CA GLN A 53 8.61 -23.16 -17.11
C GLN A 53 8.28 -22.09 -18.16
N VAL A 54 7.48 -22.43 -19.17
CA VAL A 54 7.02 -21.47 -20.20
C VAL A 54 6.19 -20.36 -19.58
N THR A 55 5.26 -20.69 -18.70
CA THR A 55 4.42 -19.71 -17.98
C THR A 55 5.28 -18.81 -17.11
N PHE A 56 6.19 -19.37 -16.32
CA PHE A 56 7.11 -18.60 -15.46
C PHE A 56 7.97 -17.61 -16.27
N ARG A 57 8.55 -18.04 -17.39
CA ARG A 57 9.36 -17.17 -18.26
C ARG A 57 8.54 -16.03 -18.85
N LYS A 58 7.29 -16.26 -19.23
CA LYS A 58 6.39 -15.21 -19.73
C LYS A 58 6.07 -14.19 -18.64
N GLU A 59 5.77 -14.64 -17.43
CA GLU A 59 5.51 -13.77 -16.29
C GLU A 59 6.75 -12.96 -15.91
N GLU A 60 7.92 -13.59 -15.87
CA GLU A 60 9.18 -12.91 -15.61
C GLU A 60 9.49 -11.84 -16.66
N ALA A 61 9.35 -12.17 -17.95
CA ALA A 61 9.56 -11.21 -19.04
C ALA A 61 8.57 -10.04 -18.96
N TYR A 62 7.33 -10.29 -18.59
CA TYR A 62 6.30 -9.26 -18.36
C TYR A 62 6.70 -8.33 -17.22
N LEU A 63 7.14 -8.87 -16.09
CA LEU A 63 7.56 -8.09 -14.92
C LEU A 63 8.80 -7.25 -15.21
N GLN A 64 9.74 -7.77 -15.99
CA GLN A 64 10.96 -7.05 -16.38
C GLN A 64 10.65 -5.74 -17.14
N ALA A 65 9.54 -5.67 -17.87
CA ALA A 65 9.13 -4.47 -18.58
C ALA A 65 8.84 -3.27 -17.65
N PHE A 66 8.54 -3.53 -16.38
CA PHE A 66 8.22 -2.49 -15.39
C PHE A 66 9.39 -2.13 -14.48
N LEU A 67 10.49 -2.87 -14.53
CA LEU A 67 11.64 -2.65 -13.66
C LEU A 67 12.56 -1.55 -14.18
N ALA A 68 13.25 -0.87 -13.27
CA ALA A 68 14.29 0.08 -13.61
C ALA A 68 15.48 -0.63 -14.28
N LYS A 69 15.89 -0.14 -15.45
CA LYS A 69 16.99 -0.73 -16.24
C LYS A 69 18.39 -0.45 -15.68
N SER A 70 18.53 0.39 -14.68
CA SER A 70 19.82 0.74 -14.05
C SER A 70 19.60 1.27 -12.64
N ASP A 71 20.68 1.37 -11.85
CA ASP A 71 20.74 2.08 -10.56
C ASP A 71 20.52 3.60 -10.70
N ARG A 72 19.53 4.02 -11.48
CA ARG A 72 19.17 5.44 -11.52
C ARG A 72 18.79 5.89 -10.12
N PRO A 73 19.21 7.12 -9.73
CA PRO A 73 18.78 7.70 -8.47
C PRO A 73 17.26 7.66 -8.43
N GLU A 74 16.74 7.22 -7.30
CA GLU A 74 15.30 7.04 -7.07
C GLU A 74 14.57 8.34 -7.41
N VAL A 75 13.58 8.24 -8.28
CA VAL A 75 12.71 9.36 -8.61
C VAL A 75 11.93 9.69 -7.34
N GLY A 76 12.13 10.90 -6.81
CA GLY A 76 11.35 11.40 -5.70
C GLY A 76 9.89 11.51 -6.14
N VAL A 77 9.05 10.60 -5.67
CA VAL A 77 7.60 10.68 -5.89
C VAL A 77 7.01 11.53 -4.77
N HIS A 78 6.35 12.62 -5.11
CA HIS A 78 5.69 13.49 -4.14
C HIS A 78 4.20 13.14 -4.01
N LEU A 79 3.62 13.48 -2.87
CA LEU A 79 2.20 13.24 -2.60
C LEU A 79 1.29 13.79 -3.71
N GLU A 80 1.59 14.98 -4.20
CA GLU A 80 0.82 15.63 -5.26
C GLU A 80 0.81 14.82 -6.56
N GLU A 81 1.91 14.16 -6.90
CA GLU A 81 2.01 13.31 -8.09
C GLU A 81 1.22 12.02 -7.95
N LEU A 82 1.12 11.48 -6.72
CA LEU A 82 0.30 10.30 -6.45
C LEU A 82 -1.18 10.57 -6.69
N LEU A 83 -1.64 11.79 -6.36
CA LEU A 83 -3.04 12.18 -6.49
C LEU A 83 -3.48 12.40 -7.95
N GLU A 84 -2.54 12.54 -8.87
CA GLU A 84 -2.83 12.66 -10.31
C GLU A 84 -3.17 11.32 -10.98
N PHE A 85 -2.88 10.18 -10.32
CA PHE A 85 -3.21 8.87 -10.87
C PHE A 85 -4.68 8.54 -10.69
N LYS A 86 -5.30 8.06 -11.76
CA LYS A 86 -6.68 7.59 -11.71
C LYS A 86 -6.74 6.22 -11.02
N ILE A 87 -7.54 6.13 -9.97
CA ILE A 87 -7.78 4.89 -9.23
C ILE A 87 -9.05 4.21 -9.77
N GLY A 88 -8.93 2.97 -10.19
CA GLY A 88 -10.06 2.12 -10.59
C GLY A 88 -10.70 1.43 -9.39
N ASP A 89 -11.87 0.83 -9.58
CA ASP A 89 -12.59 0.10 -8.54
C ASP A 89 -12.45 -1.42 -8.62
N GLY A 90 -11.72 -1.91 -9.61
CA GLY A 90 -11.51 -3.34 -9.82
C GLY A 90 -12.69 -4.08 -10.45
N THR A 91 -13.78 -3.40 -10.81
CA THR A 91 -14.99 -4.05 -11.38
C THR A 91 -14.94 -4.24 -12.91
N GLY A 92 -14.00 -3.56 -13.57
CA GLY A 92 -13.77 -3.74 -15.02
C GLY A 92 -14.68 -2.95 -15.95
N GLY A 93 -15.56 -2.10 -15.46
CA GLY A 93 -16.35 -1.19 -16.27
C GLY A 93 -15.49 -0.09 -16.93
N PRO A 94 -15.88 0.43 -18.11
CA PRO A 94 -15.08 1.45 -18.84
C PRO A 94 -14.80 2.71 -18.03
N SER A 95 -15.76 3.16 -17.22
CA SER A 95 -15.64 4.34 -16.35
C SER A 95 -14.86 4.08 -15.07
N THR A 96 -14.57 2.82 -14.74
CA THR A 96 -14.00 2.37 -13.48
C THR A 96 -12.56 1.91 -13.60
N LYS A 97 -11.97 1.97 -14.81
CA LYS A 97 -10.57 1.64 -15.06
C LYS A 97 -9.66 2.71 -14.46
N GLY A 98 -8.61 2.25 -13.79
CA GLY A 98 -7.54 3.09 -13.27
C GLY A 98 -6.44 3.36 -14.30
N THR A 99 -5.36 3.99 -13.85
CA THR A 99 -4.11 4.13 -14.61
C THR A 99 -3.51 2.76 -14.91
N THR A 100 -2.94 2.56 -16.10
CA THR A 100 -2.24 1.30 -16.44
C THR A 100 -0.81 1.29 -15.90
N PRO A 101 -0.17 0.12 -15.71
CA PRO A 101 1.23 0.02 -15.26
C PRO A 101 2.20 0.75 -16.20
N GLU A 102 1.98 0.64 -17.51
CA GLU A 102 2.82 1.29 -18.53
C GLU A 102 2.77 2.82 -18.41
N THR A 103 1.57 3.36 -18.20
CA THR A 103 1.37 4.81 -17.99
C THR A 103 2.06 5.28 -16.72
N LEU A 104 1.99 4.49 -15.63
CA LEU A 104 2.65 4.79 -14.39
C LEU A 104 4.17 4.78 -14.54
N VAL A 105 4.74 3.73 -15.15
CA VAL A 105 6.18 3.60 -15.39
C VAL A 105 6.69 4.68 -16.34
N LYS A 106 5.92 5.07 -17.36
CA LYS A 106 6.27 6.20 -18.24
C LYS A 106 6.41 7.52 -17.46
N LYS A 107 5.57 7.72 -16.43
CA LYS A 107 5.56 8.93 -15.62
C LYS A 107 6.62 8.92 -14.51
N LEU A 108 6.75 7.81 -13.78
CA LEU A 108 7.61 7.70 -12.61
C LEU A 108 8.97 7.02 -12.90
N GLY A 109 9.16 6.45 -14.09
CA GLY A 109 10.28 5.57 -14.37
C GLY A 109 10.03 4.13 -13.92
N GLY A 110 11.01 3.26 -14.11
CA GLY A 110 10.90 1.85 -13.73
C GLY A 110 10.82 1.66 -12.20
N ALA A 111 10.05 0.68 -11.79
CA ALA A 111 9.92 0.29 -10.39
C ALA A 111 11.18 -0.45 -9.89
N LYS A 112 11.43 -0.43 -8.59
CA LYS A 112 12.50 -1.21 -7.96
C LYS A 112 12.14 -2.70 -7.88
N GLN A 113 10.87 -3.00 -7.67
CA GLN A 113 10.36 -4.36 -7.62
C GLN A 113 9.01 -4.43 -8.34
N ALA A 114 8.80 -5.53 -9.05
CA ALA A 114 7.53 -5.88 -9.64
C ALA A 114 7.18 -7.32 -9.23
N ARG A 115 5.93 -7.55 -8.82
CA ARG A 115 5.46 -8.87 -8.38
C ARG A 115 4.05 -9.14 -8.88
N LEU A 116 3.81 -10.35 -9.35
CA LEU A 116 2.47 -10.89 -9.58
C LEU A 116 2.05 -11.69 -8.36
N GLU A 117 0.85 -11.43 -7.88
CA GLU A 117 0.25 -12.15 -6.76
C GLU A 117 -1.16 -12.61 -7.16
N SER A 118 -1.51 -13.83 -6.77
CA SER A 118 -2.87 -14.35 -6.92
C SER A 118 -3.58 -14.28 -5.58
N LYS A 119 -4.65 -13.50 -5.51
CA LYS A 119 -5.47 -13.39 -4.31
C LYS A 119 -6.91 -13.82 -4.63
N ALA A 120 -7.33 -14.96 -4.07
CA ALA A 120 -8.60 -15.60 -4.39
C ALA A 120 -8.74 -15.85 -5.91
N ARG A 121 -9.61 -15.12 -6.61
CA ARG A 121 -9.84 -15.25 -8.06
C ARG A 121 -9.27 -14.10 -8.86
N THR A 122 -8.46 -13.24 -8.24
CA THR A 122 -7.97 -12.01 -8.84
C THR A 122 -6.44 -12.06 -8.90
N GLN A 123 -5.87 -11.69 -10.04
CA GLN A 123 -4.44 -11.44 -10.17
C GLN A 123 -4.14 -9.99 -9.87
N LEU A 124 -3.10 -9.76 -9.10
CA LEU A 124 -2.60 -8.45 -8.73
C LEU A 124 -1.17 -8.28 -9.25
N LEU A 125 -0.90 -7.13 -9.87
CA LEU A 125 0.46 -6.68 -10.13
C LEU A 125 0.81 -5.60 -9.09
N ARG A 126 1.92 -5.77 -8.39
CA ARG A 126 2.44 -4.77 -7.47
C ARG A 126 3.76 -4.20 -7.97
N LEU A 127 3.83 -2.89 -8.05
CA LEU A 127 5.04 -2.14 -8.35
C LEU A 127 5.46 -1.37 -7.12
N SER A 128 6.70 -1.60 -6.66
CA SER A 128 7.27 -0.95 -5.48
C SER A 128 8.40 -0.01 -5.85
N TYR A 129 8.33 1.20 -5.31
CA TYR A 129 9.33 2.25 -5.48
C TYR A 129 9.98 2.53 -4.13
N ARG A 130 11.29 2.35 -4.06
CA ARG A 130 12.07 2.72 -2.88
C ARG A 130 12.51 4.15 -2.99
N THR A 131 12.33 4.88 -1.91
CA THR A 131 12.75 6.28 -1.83
C THR A 131 13.43 6.60 -0.49
N THR A 132 13.82 5.60 0.29
CA THR A 132 14.47 5.80 1.59
C THR A 132 15.82 5.10 1.66
N GLN A 133 16.78 5.73 2.36
CA GLN A 133 18.11 5.18 2.62
C GLN A 133 18.05 3.91 3.49
N ASP A 134 16.98 3.73 4.28
CA ASP A 134 16.76 2.56 5.14
C ASP A 134 16.16 1.34 4.40
N GLY A 135 15.99 1.44 3.08
CA GLY A 135 15.59 0.33 2.23
C GLY A 135 14.11 -0.07 2.32
N ARG A 136 13.26 0.74 2.95
CA ARG A 136 11.80 0.52 2.95
C ARG A 136 11.18 0.99 1.65
N ASP A 137 10.21 0.22 1.13
CA ASP A 137 9.41 0.68 0.00
C ASP A 137 8.58 1.87 0.45
N ARG A 138 8.85 3.04 -0.12
CA ARG A 138 8.11 4.25 0.23
C ARG A 138 6.74 4.26 -0.43
N TYR A 139 6.64 3.75 -1.66
CA TYR A 139 5.38 3.69 -2.38
C TYR A 139 5.17 2.33 -3.02
N GLN A 140 3.95 1.81 -2.88
CA GLN A 140 3.50 0.58 -3.50
C GLN A 140 2.23 0.87 -4.30
N PHE A 141 2.23 0.49 -5.57
CA PHE A 141 1.11 0.61 -6.48
C PHE A 141 0.54 -0.78 -6.74
N GLU A 142 -0.73 -0.96 -6.45
CA GLU A 142 -1.45 -2.22 -6.66
C GLU A 142 -2.37 -2.09 -7.87
N PHE A 143 -2.18 -2.98 -8.83
CA PHE A 143 -2.98 -3.07 -10.03
C PHE A 143 -3.75 -4.38 -10.01
N THR A 144 -5.04 -4.30 -10.30
CA THR A 144 -5.92 -5.46 -10.42
C THR A 144 -6.06 -5.85 -11.88
N HIS A 145 -5.90 -7.15 -12.18
CA HIS A 145 -6.15 -7.69 -13.50
C HIS A 145 -7.64 -7.67 -13.82
N MET A 146 -7.99 -7.08 -14.95
CA MET A 146 -9.32 -7.07 -15.53
C MET A 146 -9.29 -7.76 -16.90
N LYS A 147 -10.43 -7.86 -17.57
CA LYS A 147 -10.57 -8.58 -18.85
C LYS A 147 -9.48 -8.22 -19.89
N ASP A 148 -9.04 -6.97 -19.91
CA ASP A 148 -8.19 -6.39 -20.97
C ASP A 148 -6.86 -5.83 -20.44
N GLY A 149 -6.47 -6.12 -19.17
CA GLY A 149 -5.19 -5.71 -18.63
C GLY A 149 -5.22 -5.38 -17.14
N TYR A 150 -4.12 -4.81 -16.67
CA TYR A 150 -3.96 -4.38 -15.27
C TYR A 150 -4.29 -2.89 -15.11
N TYR A 151 -5.06 -2.56 -14.07
CA TYR A 151 -5.45 -1.19 -13.75
C TYR A 151 -5.22 -0.88 -12.29
N LEU A 152 -4.69 0.30 -12.01
CA LEU A 152 -4.38 0.78 -10.67
C LEU A 152 -5.63 0.86 -9.81
N THR A 153 -5.62 0.16 -8.67
CA THR A 153 -6.74 0.10 -7.72
C THR A 153 -6.38 0.63 -6.34
N ALA A 154 -5.08 0.63 -5.98
CA ALA A 154 -4.64 1.23 -4.73
C ALA A 154 -3.21 1.77 -4.83
N ILE A 155 -2.93 2.83 -4.06
CA ILE A 155 -1.58 3.35 -3.79
C ILE A 155 -1.39 3.38 -2.28
N GLN A 156 -0.32 2.77 -1.81
CA GLN A 156 0.14 2.89 -0.43
C GLN A 156 1.42 3.71 -0.39
N GLY A 157 1.52 4.62 0.57
CA GLY A 157 2.72 5.42 0.77
C GLY A 157 3.13 5.44 2.24
N TYR A 158 4.44 5.42 2.48
CA TYR A 158 5.03 5.55 3.80
C TYR A 158 6.00 6.73 3.81
N GLN A 159 5.88 7.62 4.81
CA GLN A 159 6.63 8.87 4.90
C GLN A 159 6.66 9.66 3.58
N PRO A 160 5.49 10.05 3.05
CA PRO A 160 5.42 10.77 1.78
C PRO A 160 6.20 12.08 1.86
N THR A 161 6.66 12.56 0.70
CA THR A 161 7.26 13.89 0.55
C THR A 161 6.29 14.81 -0.20
N SER A 162 6.50 16.12 -0.14
CA SER A 162 5.72 17.12 -0.85
C SER A 162 6.65 18.04 -1.64
N LYS A 163 6.19 18.50 -2.81
CA LYS A 163 6.86 19.54 -3.60
C LYS A 163 6.92 20.88 -2.87
N GLN A 164 6.01 21.11 -1.92
CA GLN A 164 5.90 22.34 -1.16
C GLN A 164 6.82 22.37 0.08
N ASN A 165 7.75 21.41 0.22
CA ASN A 165 8.65 21.28 1.38
C ASN A 165 7.91 21.28 2.74
N ILE A 166 6.71 20.69 2.77
CA ILE A 166 5.95 20.53 4.01
C ILE A 166 6.64 19.45 4.84
N GLU A 167 6.92 19.73 6.11
CA GLU A 167 7.54 18.81 7.04
C GLU A 167 6.49 18.07 7.88
N SER A 168 6.86 16.90 8.38
CA SER A 168 6.07 16.20 9.40
C SER A 168 6.21 16.92 10.74
N LYS A 169 5.10 17.06 11.46
CA LYS A 169 5.06 17.73 12.77
C LYS A 169 4.76 16.73 13.88
N GLN A 170 5.29 17.02 15.08
CA GLN A 170 4.87 16.28 16.26
C GLN A 170 3.51 16.84 16.73
N LEU A 171 2.48 16.00 16.74
CA LEU A 171 1.10 16.39 16.93
C LEU A 171 0.53 15.81 18.23
N LYS A 172 -0.43 16.54 18.82
CA LYS A 172 -1.36 16.01 19.81
C LYS A 172 -2.63 15.53 19.10
N LYS A 173 -3.26 14.50 19.61
CA LYS A 173 -4.50 13.95 19.04
C LYS A 173 -5.59 15.04 18.94
N ALA A 174 -5.70 15.91 19.93
CA ALA A 174 -6.65 17.03 19.94
C ALA A 174 -6.50 17.98 18.72
N ALA A 175 -5.27 18.22 18.25
CA ALA A 175 -5.03 19.06 17.07
C ALA A 175 -5.59 18.42 15.79
N LEU A 176 -5.50 17.09 15.67
CA LEU A 176 -6.03 16.34 14.52
C LEU A 176 -7.57 16.22 14.60
N THR A 177 -8.12 15.92 15.77
CA THR A 177 -9.58 15.80 15.94
C THR A 177 -10.29 17.14 15.75
N SER A 178 -9.65 18.28 16.06
CA SER A 178 -10.21 19.60 15.81
C SER A 178 -10.41 19.93 14.33
N LEU A 179 -9.73 19.23 13.41
CA LEU A 179 -9.92 19.40 11.97
C LEU A 179 -11.36 19.04 11.53
N ALA A 180 -12.01 18.10 12.24
CA ALA A 180 -13.37 17.67 11.95
C ALA A 180 -14.43 18.69 12.39
N SER A 181 -14.10 19.61 13.29
CA SER A 181 -15.04 20.58 13.88
C SER A 181 -15.24 21.86 13.03
N GLY A 182 -14.63 21.91 11.84
CA GLY A 182 -14.78 23.05 10.92
C GLY A 182 -16.23 23.24 10.47
N LYS A 183 -16.70 24.50 10.39
CA LYS A 183 -18.06 24.88 9.98
C LYS A 183 -18.36 24.67 8.48
N GLU A 184 -17.39 24.17 7.71
CA GLU A 184 -17.55 23.96 6.27
C GLU A 184 -18.39 22.73 5.99
N LYS A 185 -19.48 22.88 5.24
CA LYS A 185 -20.37 21.77 4.81
C LYS A 185 -19.63 20.68 4.02
N THR A 186 -18.52 21.02 3.37
CA THR A 186 -17.73 20.13 2.52
C THR A 186 -16.50 19.53 3.20
N GLY A 187 -16.20 19.94 4.45
CA GLY A 187 -14.98 19.55 5.16
C GLY A 187 -13.73 20.32 4.68
N MET A 188 -12.64 20.22 5.46
CA MET A 188 -11.38 20.89 5.16
C MET A 188 -10.66 20.25 3.96
N LYS A 189 -10.08 21.05 3.09
CA LYS A 189 -9.28 20.56 1.95
C LYS A 189 -7.96 19.95 2.39
N LEU A 190 -7.46 19.01 1.59
CA LEU A 190 -6.17 18.34 1.83
C LEU A 190 -5.04 19.34 2.01
N GLU A 191 -4.95 20.34 1.14
CA GLU A 191 -3.90 21.35 1.13
C GLU A 191 -3.86 22.12 2.46
N ASP A 192 -5.03 22.51 2.97
CA ASP A 192 -5.16 23.23 4.25
C ASP A 192 -4.79 22.32 5.43
N ILE A 193 -5.13 21.02 5.36
CA ILE A 193 -4.73 20.02 6.35
C ILE A 193 -3.21 19.92 6.39
N LEU A 194 -2.56 19.73 5.23
CA LEU A 194 -1.12 19.57 5.15
C LEU A 194 -0.38 20.82 5.67
N GLN A 195 -0.87 22.01 5.39
CA GLN A 195 -0.28 23.25 5.92
C GLN A 195 -0.41 23.33 7.45
N LYS A 196 -1.56 22.93 8.01
CA LYS A 196 -1.79 22.97 9.47
C LYS A 196 -1.01 21.93 10.23
N VAL A 197 -1.06 20.68 9.80
CA VAL A 197 -0.58 19.54 10.57
C VAL A 197 0.64 18.82 9.96
N GLY A 198 1.09 19.26 8.78
CA GLY A 198 2.24 18.68 8.09
C GLY A 198 1.93 17.38 7.36
N LEU A 199 2.98 16.69 6.93
CA LEU A 199 2.86 15.42 6.19
C LEU A 199 2.45 14.26 7.10
N PRO A 200 1.63 13.32 6.61
CA PRO A 200 1.25 12.12 7.34
C PRO A 200 2.41 11.12 7.43
N GLN A 201 2.32 10.19 8.38
CA GLN A 201 3.23 9.04 8.46
C GLN A 201 3.02 8.07 7.31
N SER A 202 1.77 7.87 6.90
CA SER A 202 1.44 7.01 5.76
C SER A 202 0.14 7.46 5.09
N LEU A 203 -0.05 6.98 3.88
CA LEU A 203 -1.27 7.21 3.11
C LEU A 203 -1.75 5.91 2.44
N LEU A 204 -3.05 5.85 2.23
CA LEU A 204 -3.71 4.86 1.37
C LEU A 204 -4.70 5.59 0.46
N LEU A 205 -4.48 5.49 -0.84
CA LEU A 205 -5.39 5.99 -1.87
C LEU A 205 -6.04 4.80 -2.56
N ASN A 206 -7.34 4.70 -2.50
CA ASN A 206 -8.10 3.63 -3.14
C ASN A 206 -9.48 4.12 -3.58
N ARG A 207 -10.31 3.22 -4.12
CA ARG A 207 -11.69 3.50 -4.42
C ARG A 207 -12.61 2.68 -3.54
N LYS A 208 -13.59 3.33 -2.91
CA LYS A 208 -14.59 2.72 -2.05
C LYS A 208 -15.97 3.30 -2.40
N ASP A 209 -16.96 2.43 -2.59
CA ASP A 209 -18.34 2.83 -2.90
C ASP A 209 -18.45 3.83 -4.09
N GLY A 210 -17.67 3.55 -5.14
CA GLY A 210 -17.62 4.38 -6.34
C GLY A 210 -16.87 5.71 -6.21
N LYS A 211 -16.32 6.04 -5.05
CA LYS A 211 -15.61 7.29 -4.76
C LYS A 211 -14.14 7.04 -4.50
N THR A 212 -13.28 7.94 -4.94
CA THR A 212 -11.85 7.89 -4.59
C THR A 212 -11.68 8.42 -3.17
N VAL A 213 -11.03 7.61 -2.33
CA VAL A 213 -10.82 7.86 -0.91
C VAL A 213 -9.33 7.89 -0.61
N LEU A 214 -8.89 8.92 0.09
CA LEU A 214 -7.54 9.07 0.62
C LEU A 214 -7.59 8.96 2.14
N VAL A 215 -6.91 7.96 2.70
CA VAL A 215 -6.72 7.83 4.14
C VAL A 215 -5.31 8.27 4.48
N LEU A 216 -5.18 9.25 5.35
CA LEU A 216 -3.91 9.73 5.90
C LEU A 216 -3.77 9.23 7.33
N THR A 217 -2.63 8.63 7.65
CA THR A 217 -2.32 8.20 9.00
C THR A 217 -1.31 9.15 9.63
N TYR A 218 -1.64 9.71 10.76
CA TYR A 218 -0.77 10.55 11.57
C TYR A 218 -0.40 9.84 12.86
N ARG A 219 0.86 10.00 13.28
CA ARG A 219 1.30 9.60 14.60
C ARG A 219 1.17 10.80 15.53
N ALA A 220 0.18 10.77 16.43
CA ALA A 220 0.07 11.70 17.54
C ALA A 220 0.80 11.15 18.77
N GLN A 221 0.98 12.00 19.80
CA GLN A 221 1.59 11.58 21.07
C GLN A 221 0.79 10.46 21.76
N GLU A 222 -0.55 10.51 21.60
CA GLU A 222 -1.49 9.58 22.24
C GLU A 222 -1.83 8.36 21.34
N GLY A 223 -1.22 8.22 20.16
CA GLY A 223 -1.48 7.09 19.26
C GLY A 223 -1.62 7.47 17.78
N LEU A 224 -2.22 6.57 17.01
CA LEU A 224 -2.48 6.82 15.59
C LEU A 224 -3.84 7.51 15.41
N VAL A 225 -3.89 8.43 14.47
CA VAL A 225 -5.12 9.11 14.03
C VAL A 225 -5.24 8.96 12.52
N PHE A 226 -6.44 8.59 12.06
CA PHE A 226 -6.75 8.40 10.66
C PHE A 226 -7.65 9.53 10.17
N LEU A 227 -7.22 10.22 9.14
CA LEU A 227 -8.02 11.20 8.43
C LEU A 227 -8.49 10.58 7.12
N THR A 228 -9.79 10.45 6.95
CA THR A 228 -10.39 9.98 5.70
C THR A 228 -10.86 11.18 4.90
N LEU A 229 -10.32 11.33 3.70
CA LEU A 229 -10.69 12.35 2.74
C LEU A 229 -11.33 11.72 1.51
N GLN A 230 -12.17 12.46 0.84
CA GLN A 230 -12.87 12.00 -0.35
C GLN A 230 -12.72 13.01 -1.47
N ALA A 231 -12.42 12.54 -2.69
CA ALA A 231 -12.40 13.38 -3.87
C ALA A 231 -13.79 13.94 -4.15
N GLN A 232 -13.87 15.23 -4.37
CA GLN A 232 -15.10 15.96 -4.67
C GLN A 232 -15.15 16.42 -6.13
N LYS A 233 -16.26 17.00 -6.56
CA LYS A 233 -16.45 17.51 -7.93
C LYS A 233 -15.51 18.65 -8.31
N ASP A 234 -14.98 19.37 -7.32
CA ASP A 234 -14.00 20.44 -7.50
C ASP A 234 -12.56 19.94 -7.71
N ALA A 235 -12.38 18.63 -7.88
CA ALA A 235 -11.10 17.95 -8.01
C ALA A 235 -10.18 18.03 -6.77
N HIS A 236 -10.69 18.49 -5.62
CA HIS A 236 -9.98 18.47 -4.35
C HIS A 236 -10.41 17.31 -3.45
N TYR A 237 -9.52 16.92 -2.54
CA TYR A 237 -9.83 15.95 -1.48
C TYR A 237 -10.30 16.70 -0.24
N HIS A 238 -11.49 16.38 0.24
CA HIS A 238 -12.08 16.99 1.42
C HIS A 238 -12.19 16.02 2.57
N LEU A 239 -11.91 16.45 3.79
CA LEU A 239 -12.02 15.67 5.01
C LEU A 239 -13.47 15.26 5.26
N VAL A 240 -13.71 13.96 5.44
CA VAL A 240 -15.03 13.41 5.73
C VAL A 240 -15.09 12.72 7.08
N LYS A 241 -13.94 12.27 7.63
CA LYS A 241 -13.89 11.56 8.91
C LYS A 241 -12.53 11.70 9.59
N VAL A 242 -12.53 11.73 10.92
CA VAL A 242 -11.37 11.61 11.80
C VAL A 242 -11.61 10.49 12.80
N GLU A 243 -10.66 9.55 12.96
CA GLU A 243 -10.73 8.38 13.86
C GLU A 243 -9.51 8.28 14.76
#